data_b2565f0212d186605bc2f4008fc3d95e
#
_entry.id   b2565f0212d186605bc2f4008fc3d95e
#
_cell.length_a   1.000
_cell.length_b   1.000
_cell.length_c   1.000
_cell.angle_alpha   90.00
_cell.angle_beta   90.00
_cell.angle_gamma   90.00
#
_symmetry.space_group_name_H-M   'P 1'
#
loop_
_entity.id
_entity.type
_entity.pdbx_description
1 polymer ?
#
loop_
_entity_poly.entity_id
_entity_poly.type
_entity_poly.pdbx_seq_one_letter_code
_entity_poly.pdbx_strand_id
1 'polypeptide(L)'
;MTSITLELPDNLIQRADQAARTMHRPVGEVIVALLDGVLPSLEDAPEQLRDELLKMTWLDDNRLLEIADAQMSAKDQVRLVALSGCSDELSGEDQREMLALRECYGAMTLRKARALALLSVRSGKGLLDQERAA
;
A
#
# COMPACT_ATOMS: atom_id res chain seq x y z
N MET A 1 26.00 10.72 3.17
CA MET A 1 24.79 11.13 3.94
C MET A 1 24.42 12.56 3.60
N THR A 2 23.15 12.84 3.46
CA THR A 2 22.60 14.15 3.15
C THR A 2 21.79 14.65 4.34
N SER A 3 21.97 15.90 4.71
CA SER A 3 21.19 16.50 5.80
C SER A 3 19.99 17.25 5.24
N ILE A 4 18.85 17.11 5.93
CA ILE A 4 17.62 17.81 5.62
C ILE A 4 17.05 18.43 6.91
N THR A 5 16.59 19.66 6.84
CA THR A 5 15.96 20.33 7.96
C THR A 5 14.47 20.44 7.71
N LEU A 6 13.67 19.99 8.68
CA LEU A 6 12.21 20.00 8.60
C LEU A 6 11.61 20.78 9.75
N GLU A 7 10.57 21.53 9.47
CA GLU A 7 9.71 22.11 10.50
C GLU A 7 8.60 21.10 10.82
N LEU A 8 8.58 20.62 12.06
CA LEU A 8 7.58 19.67 12.52
C LEU A 8 6.56 20.37 13.42
N PRO A 9 5.26 20.06 13.24
CA PRO A 9 4.24 20.54 14.18
C PRO A 9 4.55 20.08 15.61
N ASP A 10 4.19 20.91 16.59
CA ASP A 10 4.50 20.64 18.00
C ASP A 10 3.93 19.30 18.49
N ASN A 11 2.73 18.95 18.07
CA ASN A 11 2.12 17.66 18.40
C ASN A 11 2.91 16.47 17.87
N LEU A 12 3.50 16.61 16.69
CA LEU A 12 4.33 15.56 16.10
C LEU A 12 5.66 15.42 16.83
N ILE A 13 6.28 16.54 17.19
CA ILE A 13 7.52 16.55 17.99
C ILE A 13 7.28 15.87 19.33
N GLN A 14 6.19 16.19 20.02
CA GLN A 14 5.85 15.58 21.31
C GLN A 14 5.69 14.07 21.20
N ARG A 15 5.02 13.60 20.15
CA ARG A 15 4.83 12.16 19.89
C ARG A 15 6.17 11.48 19.60
N ALA A 16 7.02 12.11 18.82
CA ALA A 16 8.35 11.60 18.50
C ALA A 16 9.24 11.52 19.74
N ASP A 17 9.23 12.56 20.58
CA ASP A 17 9.98 12.58 21.84
C ASP A 17 9.50 11.50 22.81
N GLN A 18 8.21 11.30 22.92
CA GLN A 18 7.64 10.25 23.77
C GLN A 18 8.05 8.86 23.31
N ALA A 19 8.00 8.62 22.02
CA ALA A 19 8.46 7.36 21.41
C ALA A 19 9.96 7.14 21.69
N ALA A 20 10.76 8.18 21.50
CA ALA A 20 12.20 8.13 21.74
C ALA A 20 12.53 7.78 23.19
N ARG A 21 11.83 8.37 24.15
CA ARG A 21 12.00 8.07 25.59
C ARG A 21 11.63 6.62 25.90
N THR A 22 10.52 6.14 25.34
CA THR A 22 10.08 4.76 25.53
C THR A 22 11.08 3.75 24.96
N MET A 23 11.69 4.08 23.83
CA MET A 23 12.66 3.21 23.15
C MET A 23 14.09 3.39 23.66
N HIS A 24 14.34 4.37 24.52
CA HIS A 24 15.69 4.75 24.98
C HIS A 24 16.65 5.04 23.82
N ARG A 25 16.16 5.79 22.82
CA ARG A 25 16.91 6.17 21.63
C ARG A 25 16.80 7.67 21.37
N PRO A 26 17.81 8.28 20.70
CA PRO A 26 17.70 9.66 20.26
C PRO A 26 16.51 9.85 19.32
N VAL A 27 15.83 10.99 19.44
CA VAL A 27 14.63 11.27 18.63
C VAL A 27 14.92 11.24 17.14
N GLY A 28 16.09 11.69 16.70
CA GLY A 28 16.50 11.63 15.30
C GLY A 28 16.57 10.22 14.74
N GLU A 29 17.13 9.30 15.52
CA GLU A 29 17.20 7.89 15.12
C GLU A 29 15.82 7.25 14.99
N VAL A 30 14.90 7.58 15.90
CA VAL A 30 13.53 7.08 15.87
C VAL A 30 12.82 7.58 14.62
N ILE A 31 12.95 8.87 14.30
CA ILE A 31 12.35 9.45 13.09
C ILE A 31 12.90 8.79 11.83
N VAL A 32 14.22 8.60 11.73
CA VAL A 32 14.86 7.95 10.59
C VAL A 32 14.37 6.51 10.44
N ALA A 33 14.30 5.75 11.53
CA ALA A 33 13.82 4.37 11.50
C ALA A 33 12.35 4.27 11.06
N LEU A 34 11.51 5.19 11.55
CA LEU A 34 10.10 5.23 11.15
C LEU A 34 9.95 5.60 9.66
N LEU A 35 10.72 6.58 9.18
CA LEU A 35 10.71 6.94 7.76
C LEU A 35 11.18 5.81 6.87
N ASP A 36 12.23 5.11 7.27
CA ASP A 36 12.76 3.95 6.54
C ASP A 36 11.71 2.84 6.43
N GLY A 37 10.93 2.63 7.50
CA GLY A 37 9.85 1.63 7.51
C GLY A 37 8.60 2.03 6.72
N VAL A 38 8.32 3.33 6.60
CA VAL A 38 7.09 3.85 5.97
C VAL A 38 7.29 4.20 4.50
N LEU A 39 8.46 4.73 4.15
CA LEU A 39 8.78 5.07 2.76
C LEU A 39 8.97 3.79 1.97
N PRO A 40 8.11 3.51 0.98
CA PRO A 40 8.23 2.26 0.25
C PRO A 40 9.41 2.31 -0.72
N SER A 41 10.12 1.19 -0.82
CA SER A 41 10.95 0.93 -1.98
C SER A 41 10.01 0.40 -3.07
N LEU A 42 9.75 1.20 -4.08
CA LEU A 42 8.86 0.84 -5.18
C LEU A 42 9.62 0.35 -6.41
N GLU A 43 10.86 -0.10 -6.24
CA GLU A 43 11.73 -0.54 -7.33
C GLU A 43 11.12 -1.71 -8.10
N ASP A 44 10.41 -2.59 -7.40
CA ASP A 44 9.77 -3.77 -8.00
C ASP A 44 8.38 -3.47 -8.59
N ALA A 45 7.83 -2.28 -8.36
CA ALA A 45 6.55 -1.90 -8.91
C ALA A 45 6.69 -1.43 -10.37
N PRO A 46 5.69 -1.69 -11.24
CA PRO A 46 5.68 -1.12 -12.58
C PRO A 46 5.80 0.40 -12.53
N GLU A 47 6.64 0.95 -13.41
CA GLU A 47 6.94 2.39 -13.42
C GLU A 47 5.68 3.25 -13.49
N GLN A 48 4.71 2.83 -14.29
CA GLN A 48 3.43 3.52 -14.47
C GLN A 48 2.61 3.60 -13.17
N LEU A 49 2.79 2.63 -12.29
CA LEU A 49 2.06 2.53 -11.03
C LEU A 49 2.77 3.21 -9.86
N ARG A 50 4.09 3.40 -9.95
CA ARG A 50 4.90 3.99 -8.86
C ARG A 50 4.40 5.36 -8.44
N ASP A 51 4.19 6.25 -9.40
CA ASP A 51 3.70 7.60 -9.14
C ASP A 51 2.35 7.60 -8.45
N GLU A 52 1.44 6.75 -8.90
CA GLU A 52 0.12 6.60 -8.31
C GLU A 52 0.20 6.11 -6.86
N LEU A 53 1.01 5.08 -6.61
CA LEU A 53 1.19 4.54 -5.27
C LEU A 53 1.79 5.56 -4.30
N LEU A 54 2.75 6.36 -4.76
CA LEU A 54 3.35 7.43 -3.96
C LEU A 54 2.33 8.54 -3.67
N LYS A 55 1.55 8.95 -4.65
CA LYS A 55 0.53 10.00 -4.50
C LYS A 55 -0.61 9.58 -3.57
N MET A 56 -0.83 8.30 -3.36
CA MET A 56 -1.82 7.81 -2.40
C MET A 56 -1.55 8.29 -0.97
N THR A 57 -0.32 8.68 -0.65
CA THR A 57 0.04 9.27 0.64
C THR A 57 -0.82 10.51 0.97
N TRP A 58 -1.31 11.24 -0.04
CA TRP A 58 -2.10 12.46 0.12
C TRP A 58 -3.61 12.23 0.14
N LEU A 59 -4.06 10.99 -0.04
CA LEU A 59 -5.48 10.66 0.00
C LEU A 59 -5.99 10.64 1.44
N ASP A 60 -7.25 11.03 1.62
CA ASP A 60 -7.92 10.92 2.91
C ASP A 60 -8.28 9.46 3.24
N ASP A 61 -8.65 9.21 4.48
CA ASP A 61 -8.94 7.86 4.96
C ASP A 61 -10.15 7.23 4.25
N ASN A 62 -11.17 8.02 3.92
CA ASN A 62 -12.35 7.52 3.21
C ASN A 62 -11.97 7.01 1.82
N ARG A 63 -11.14 7.76 1.10
CA ARG A 63 -10.68 7.34 -0.23
C ARG A 63 -9.79 6.10 -0.16
N LEU A 64 -8.92 6.03 0.84
CA LEU A 64 -8.09 4.86 1.06
C LEU A 64 -8.93 3.62 1.41
N LEU A 65 -9.99 3.77 2.19
CA LEU A 65 -10.92 2.68 2.49
C LEU A 65 -11.63 2.17 1.24
N GLU A 66 -12.06 3.07 0.37
CA GLU A 66 -12.66 2.69 -0.92
C GLU A 66 -11.69 1.86 -1.76
N ILE A 67 -10.43 2.26 -1.82
CA ILE A 67 -9.40 1.53 -2.56
C ILE A 67 -9.12 0.17 -1.90
N ALA A 68 -9.07 0.13 -0.57
CA ALA A 68 -8.85 -1.12 0.17
C ALA A 68 -9.98 -2.13 -0.03
N ASP A 69 -11.21 -1.65 -0.18
CA ASP A 69 -12.40 -2.50 -0.39
C ASP A 69 -12.67 -2.81 -1.87
N ALA A 70 -11.94 -2.21 -2.80
CA ALA A 70 -12.13 -2.43 -4.22
C ALA A 70 -11.95 -3.91 -4.59
N GLN A 71 -12.80 -4.40 -5.47
CA GLN A 71 -12.75 -5.77 -5.97
C GLN A 71 -12.84 -5.77 -7.48
N MET A 72 -12.21 -6.76 -8.08
CA MET A 72 -12.40 -7.04 -9.50
C MET A 72 -13.87 -7.39 -9.74
N SER A 73 -14.44 -6.96 -10.87
CA SER A 73 -15.83 -7.29 -11.21
C SER A 73 -16.04 -8.81 -11.22
N ALA A 74 -17.24 -9.26 -10.88
CA ALA A 74 -17.57 -10.68 -10.89
C ALA A 74 -17.34 -11.31 -12.27
N LYS A 75 -17.65 -10.57 -13.33
CA LYS A 75 -17.42 -10.97 -14.72
C LYS A 75 -15.93 -11.23 -15.00
N ASP A 76 -15.07 -10.31 -14.57
CA ASP A 76 -13.63 -10.43 -14.78
C ASP A 76 -13.02 -11.54 -13.94
N GLN A 77 -13.49 -11.73 -12.71
CA GLN A 77 -13.06 -12.83 -11.86
C GLN A 77 -13.37 -14.19 -12.49
N VAL A 78 -14.60 -14.37 -12.96
CA VAL A 78 -15.03 -15.61 -13.61
C VAL A 78 -14.21 -15.85 -14.88
N ARG A 79 -14.00 -14.80 -15.67
CA ARG A 79 -13.21 -14.90 -16.90
C ARG A 79 -11.75 -15.26 -16.62
N LEU A 80 -11.15 -14.64 -15.63
CA LEU A 80 -9.75 -14.93 -15.25
C LEU A 80 -9.59 -16.38 -14.78
N VAL A 81 -10.51 -16.88 -13.96
CA VAL A 81 -10.50 -18.27 -13.50
C VAL A 81 -10.65 -19.25 -14.68
N ALA A 82 -11.57 -18.96 -15.60
CA ALA A 82 -11.78 -19.79 -16.78
C ALA A 82 -10.53 -19.85 -17.66
N LEU A 83 -9.90 -18.70 -17.92
CA LEU A 83 -8.67 -18.63 -18.73
C LEU A 83 -7.49 -19.31 -18.04
N SER A 84 -7.37 -19.17 -16.73
CA SER A 84 -6.30 -19.79 -15.95
C SER A 84 -6.40 -21.32 -15.92
N GLY A 85 -7.61 -21.86 -15.96
CA GLY A 85 -7.85 -23.31 -16.01
C GLY A 85 -7.52 -23.96 -17.36
N CYS A 86 -7.41 -23.16 -18.44
CA CYS A 86 -7.17 -23.63 -19.80
C CYS A 86 -5.83 -23.15 -20.37
N SER A 87 -4.83 -22.91 -19.53
CA SER A 87 -3.58 -22.23 -19.90
C SER A 87 -2.81 -22.87 -21.07
N ASP A 88 -2.95 -24.18 -21.29
CA ASP A 88 -2.22 -24.92 -22.34
C ASP A 88 -2.90 -24.85 -23.69
N GLU A 89 -4.18 -24.45 -23.78
CA GLU A 89 -5.00 -24.48 -24.98
C GLU A 89 -5.51 -23.10 -25.41
N LEU A 90 -4.95 -22.00 -24.85
CA LEU A 90 -5.44 -20.66 -25.13
C LEU A 90 -5.06 -20.19 -26.53
N SER A 91 -6.03 -19.56 -27.22
CA SER A 91 -5.77 -18.80 -28.44
C SER A 91 -4.91 -17.58 -28.13
N GLY A 92 -4.33 -16.94 -29.15
CA GLY A 92 -3.55 -15.72 -28.98
C GLY A 92 -4.34 -14.56 -28.34
N GLU A 93 -5.62 -14.44 -28.68
CA GLU A 93 -6.53 -13.46 -28.07
C GLU A 93 -6.80 -13.74 -26.59
N ASP A 94 -7.06 -15.01 -26.25
CA ASP A 94 -7.30 -15.43 -24.88
C ASP A 94 -6.07 -15.24 -23.98
N GLN A 95 -4.88 -15.49 -24.52
CA GLN A 95 -3.63 -15.21 -23.81
C GLN A 95 -3.45 -13.73 -23.49
N ARG A 96 -3.74 -12.85 -24.44
CA ARG A 96 -3.69 -11.40 -24.25
C ARG A 96 -4.72 -10.93 -23.23
N GLU A 97 -5.94 -11.45 -23.31
CA GLU A 97 -6.99 -11.15 -22.34
C GLU A 97 -6.60 -11.58 -20.92
N MET A 98 -6.06 -12.80 -20.80
CA MET A 98 -5.57 -13.31 -19.51
C MET A 98 -4.46 -12.42 -18.92
N LEU A 99 -3.50 -12.02 -19.75
CA LEU A 99 -2.43 -11.12 -19.30
C LEU A 99 -2.97 -9.77 -18.87
N ALA A 100 -3.90 -9.20 -19.63
CA ALA A 100 -4.52 -7.91 -19.27
C ALA A 100 -5.29 -8.00 -17.94
N LEU A 101 -6.05 -9.09 -17.73
CA LEU A 101 -6.76 -9.32 -16.47
C LEU A 101 -5.81 -9.51 -15.28
N ARG A 102 -4.71 -10.22 -15.48
CA ARG A 102 -3.67 -10.39 -14.44
C ARG A 102 -2.99 -9.08 -14.10
N GLU A 103 -2.70 -8.25 -15.09
CA GLU A 103 -2.12 -6.92 -14.86
C GLU A 103 -3.08 -6.02 -14.06
N CYS A 104 -4.36 -6.00 -14.42
CA CYS A 104 -5.38 -5.26 -13.70
C CYS A 104 -5.52 -5.76 -12.26
N TYR A 105 -5.53 -7.06 -12.06
CA TYR A 105 -5.59 -7.67 -10.73
C TYR A 105 -4.37 -7.33 -9.90
N GLY A 106 -3.18 -7.42 -10.49
CA GLY A 106 -1.92 -7.08 -9.81
C GLY A 106 -1.85 -5.61 -9.40
N ALA A 107 -2.25 -4.70 -10.29
CA ALA A 107 -2.30 -3.27 -10.00
C ALA A 107 -3.29 -2.96 -8.88
N MET A 108 -4.47 -3.56 -8.93
CA MET A 108 -5.48 -3.42 -7.88
C MET A 108 -4.95 -3.94 -6.53
N THR A 109 -4.28 -5.07 -6.53
CA THR A 109 -3.69 -5.68 -5.32
C THR A 109 -2.64 -4.76 -4.71
N LEU A 110 -1.78 -4.16 -5.52
CA LEU A 110 -0.77 -3.20 -5.03
C LEU A 110 -1.42 -1.94 -4.45
N ARG A 111 -2.45 -1.41 -5.09
CA ARG A 111 -3.21 -0.27 -4.57
C ARG A 111 -3.87 -0.59 -3.23
N LYS A 112 -4.49 -1.75 -3.12
CA LYS A 112 -5.12 -2.22 -1.87
C LYS A 112 -4.09 -2.38 -0.75
N ALA A 113 -2.97 -3.01 -1.04
CA ALA A 113 -1.89 -3.19 -0.08
C ALA A 113 -1.35 -1.84 0.41
N ARG A 114 -1.16 -0.90 -0.51
CA ARG A 114 -0.70 0.45 -0.16
C ARG A 114 -1.73 1.20 0.69
N ALA A 115 -3.01 1.13 0.33
CA ALA A 115 -4.10 1.76 1.08
C ALA A 115 -4.17 1.20 2.51
N LEU A 116 -4.11 -0.11 2.66
CA LEU A 116 -4.11 -0.77 3.97
C LEU A 116 -2.90 -0.38 4.81
N ALA A 117 -1.72 -0.33 4.19
CA ALA A 117 -0.49 0.09 4.87
C ALA A 117 -0.59 1.53 5.38
N LEU A 118 -1.06 2.47 4.56
CA LEU A 118 -1.26 3.86 4.96
C LEU A 118 -2.28 4.00 6.09
N LEU A 119 -3.40 3.31 5.99
CA LEU A 119 -4.43 3.31 7.03
C LEU A 119 -3.91 2.72 8.34
N SER A 120 -3.15 1.63 8.28
CA SER A 120 -2.55 1.02 9.47
C SER A 120 -1.57 1.98 10.16
N VAL A 121 -0.73 2.66 9.40
CA VAL A 121 0.22 3.64 9.94
C VAL A 121 -0.51 4.81 10.59
N ARG A 122 -1.54 5.35 9.92
CA ARG A 122 -2.32 6.50 10.43
C ARG A 122 -3.12 6.16 11.68
N SER A 123 -3.69 4.96 11.74
CA SER A 123 -4.50 4.53 12.89
C SER A 123 -3.65 4.02 14.05
N GLY A 124 -2.42 3.61 13.80
CA GLY A 124 -1.57 2.95 14.78
C GLY A 124 -2.05 1.55 15.16
N LYS A 125 -2.98 0.98 14.38
CA LYS A 125 -3.56 -0.36 14.63
C LYS A 125 -3.47 -1.21 13.38
N GLY A 126 -3.22 -2.50 13.54
CA GLY A 126 -3.35 -3.44 12.44
C GLY A 126 -4.82 -3.59 12.06
N LEU A 127 -5.16 -3.38 10.79
CA LEU A 127 -6.55 -3.44 10.31
C LEU A 127 -7.15 -4.84 10.44
N LEU A 128 -6.33 -5.87 10.41
CA LEU A 128 -6.76 -7.25 10.64
C LEU A 128 -7.25 -7.49 12.06
N ASP A 129 -6.77 -6.73 13.04
CA ASP A 129 -7.21 -6.83 14.42
C ASP A 129 -8.61 -6.21 14.61
N GLN A 130 -9.02 -5.28 13.78
CA GLN A 130 -10.35 -4.68 13.82
C GLN A 130 -11.43 -5.66 13.33
N GLU A 131 -11.14 -6.50 12.36
CA GLU A 131 -12.06 -7.56 11.91
C GLU A 131 -12.28 -8.62 12.97
N ARG A 132 -11.28 -8.90 13.80
CA ARG A 132 -11.39 -9.85 14.90
C ARG A 132 -12.15 -9.30 16.11
N ALA A 133 -12.20 -7.99 16.27
CA ALA A 133 -12.89 -7.32 17.38
C ALA A 133 -14.37 -7.03 17.10
N ALA A 134 -14.81 -7.22 15.86
CA ALA A 134 -16.23 -7.13 15.45
C ALA A 134 -16.92 -8.54 15.53
#